data_7021e89ed669ce4d395504cbdb31eeaf
#
_entry.id   7021e89ed669ce4d395504cbdb31eeaf
#
_cell.length_a   1.000
_cell.length_b   1.000
_cell.length_c   1.000
_cell.angle_alpha   90.00
_cell.angle_beta   90.00
_cell.angle_gamma   90.00
#
_symmetry.space_group_name_H-M   'P 1'
#
loop_
_entity.id
_entity.type
_entity.pdbx_description
1 polymer ?
#
loop_
_entity_poly.entity_id
_entity_poly.type
_entity_poly.pdbx_seq_one_letter_code
_entity_poly.pdbx_strand_id
1 'polypeptide(L)'
;VILFLTAPIIADFYRQPLLAAIVRLYGLSIVISAFFSVQNTLLTKEMKFKAQTMIQIPSVLIGGCLGILLAYWGYGVWSIVWMNLLNICISTILHWYMSPWRPIFIFDRKQFRHHFRFGYKMTLSGMLDTLYKNIYTIIIGRYFAAAQLGFYSRAESLSQLPVNIISASINKVTYPMFSMIAEDDVRLKMVYKKLMQQVLFWNAPILILLALIAHPLIQLLLTDKWIPSVPYFQILCLAGILYPLHAYNLNILKVKGRSAQFLKLEVIKKVLGVLGILCVVPLGIYGLLYYQFFFTIVGNRYGAVGSR
;
A
#
# COMPACT_ATOMS: atom_id res chain seq x y z
N VAL A 1 3.38 -17.27 -14.95
CA VAL A 1 2.83 -17.51 -16.29
C VAL A 1 1.83 -16.41 -16.65
N ILE A 2 0.74 -16.17 -15.89
CA ILE A 2 -0.29 -15.17 -16.22
C ILE A 2 0.33 -13.79 -16.49
N LEU A 3 1.14 -13.25 -15.56
CA LEU A 3 1.81 -11.95 -15.75
C LEU A 3 2.73 -11.90 -16.98
N PHE A 4 3.37 -12.99 -17.31
CA PHE A 4 4.24 -13.07 -18.50
C PHE A 4 3.43 -12.96 -19.81
N LEU A 5 2.27 -13.63 -19.85
CA LEU A 5 1.37 -13.60 -21.00
C LEU A 5 0.59 -12.28 -21.10
N THR A 6 0.23 -11.67 -19.96
CA THR A 6 -0.49 -10.38 -19.94
C THR A 6 0.42 -9.17 -20.06
N ALA A 7 1.74 -9.35 -20.02
CA ALA A 7 2.70 -8.23 -20.10
C ALA A 7 2.52 -7.34 -21.34
N PRO A 8 2.30 -7.83 -22.57
CA PRO A 8 2.03 -6.97 -23.71
C PRO A 8 0.72 -6.19 -23.56
N ILE A 9 -0.34 -6.80 -23.03
CA ILE A 9 -1.63 -6.13 -22.78
C ILE A 9 -1.45 -4.97 -21.79
N ILE A 10 -0.64 -5.16 -20.76
CA ILE A 10 -0.30 -4.10 -19.78
C ILE A 10 0.49 -2.98 -20.46
N ALA A 11 1.47 -3.32 -21.29
CA ALA A 11 2.27 -2.34 -22.01
C ALA A 11 1.42 -1.50 -22.98
N ASP A 12 0.49 -2.12 -23.70
CA ASP A 12 -0.46 -1.45 -24.59
C ASP A 12 -1.43 -0.56 -23.82
N PHE A 13 -1.92 -1.05 -22.66
CA PHE A 13 -2.78 -0.26 -21.78
C PHE A 13 -2.11 1.05 -21.35
N TYR A 14 -0.83 1.02 -20.98
CA TYR A 14 -0.07 2.21 -20.59
C TYR A 14 0.59 2.94 -21.76
N ARG A 15 0.48 2.44 -22.99
CA ARG A 15 1.15 2.96 -24.20
C ARG A 15 2.67 3.08 -24.02
N GLN A 16 3.27 2.12 -23.32
CA GLN A 16 4.70 2.10 -23.00
C GLN A 16 5.29 0.70 -23.33
N PRO A 17 5.87 0.49 -24.52
CA PRO A 17 6.38 -0.81 -24.95
C PRO A 17 7.41 -1.42 -23.99
N LEU A 18 8.24 -0.56 -23.35
CA LEU A 18 9.25 -0.98 -22.38
C LEU A 18 8.66 -1.73 -21.18
N LEU A 19 7.41 -1.44 -20.83
CA LEU A 19 6.74 -2.10 -19.69
C LEU A 19 6.57 -3.60 -19.90
N ALA A 20 6.44 -4.08 -21.14
CA ALA A 20 6.30 -5.53 -21.41
C ALA A 20 7.52 -6.32 -20.89
N ALA A 21 8.72 -5.84 -21.20
CA ALA A 21 9.95 -6.47 -20.71
C ALA A 21 10.12 -6.34 -19.19
N ILE A 22 9.81 -5.17 -18.64
CA ILE A 22 9.86 -4.91 -17.20
C ILE A 22 8.90 -5.84 -16.46
N VAL A 23 7.64 -5.94 -16.87
CA VAL A 23 6.61 -6.79 -16.23
C VAL A 23 7.00 -8.28 -16.29
N ARG A 24 7.59 -8.74 -17.40
CA ARG A 24 8.08 -10.12 -17.52
C ARG A 24 9.19 -10.41 -16.51
N LEU A 25 10.16 -9.51 -16.35
CA LEU A 25 11.24 -9.66 -15.37
C LEU A 25 10.75 -9.54 -13.93
N TYR A 26 9.83 -8.61 -13.65
CA TYR A 26 9.17 -8.55 -12.34
C TYR A 26 8.33 -9.80 -12.05
N GLY A 27 7.75 -10.44 -13.08
CA GLY A 27 7.08 -11.73 -12.93
C GLY A 27 8.03 -12.83 -12.42
N LEU A 28 9.32 -12.79 -12.79
CA LEU A 28 10.33 -13.70 -12.28
C LEU A 28 10.57 -13.51 -10.77
N SER A 29 10.52 -12.27 -10.28
CA SER A 29 10.68 -11.98 -8.86
C SER A 29 9.61 -12.67 -7.98
N ILE A 30 8.39 -12.81 -8.49
CA ILE A 30 7.30 -13.52 -7.80
C ILE A 30 7.62 -15.02 -7.70
N VAL A 31 8.19 -15.60 -8.74
CA VAL A 31 8.60 -17.01 -8.72
C VAL A 31 9.73 -17.21 -7.70
N ILE A 32 10.74 -16.36 -7.72
CA ILE A 32 11.86 -16.43 -6.78
C ILE A 32 11.37 -16.23 -5.34
N SER A 33 10.48 -15.28 -5.09
CA SER A 33 9.93 -15.03 -3.76
C SER A 33 9.11 -16.21 -3.21
N ALA A 34 8.49 -16.99 -4.07
CA ALA A 34 7.75 -18.18 -3.66
C ALA A 34 8.67 -19.23 -2.99
N PHE A 35 9.94 -19.30 -3.40
CA PHE A 35 10.90 -20.26 -2.82
C PHE A 35 11.27 -19.98 -1.36
N PHE A 36 11.11 -18.74 -0.87
CA PHE A 36 11.39 -18.43 0.53
C PHE A 36 10.16 -18.05 1.35
N SER A 37 8.98 -17.96 0.73
CA SER A 37 7.75 -17.50 1.39
C SER A 37 7.39 -18.33 2.61
N VAL A 38 7.61 -19.65 2.57
CA VAL A 38 7.36 -20.56 3.69
C VAL A 38 8.33 -20.30 4.84
N GLN A 39 9.64 -20.18 4.54
CA GLN A 39 10.66 -19.89 5.56
C GLN A 39 10.40 -18.55 6.24
N ASN A 40 10.06 -17.51 5.47
CA ASN A 40 9.73 -16.20 6.03
C ASN A 40 8.49 -16.26 6.94
N THR A 41 7.46 -17.01 6.54
CA THR A 41 6.26 -17.22 7.35
C THR A 41 6.56 -17.96 8.65
N LEU A 42 7.43 -18.97 8.62
CA LEU A 42 7.86 -19.70 9.81
C LEU A 42 8.66 -18.79 10.75
N LEU A 43 9.61 -18.01 10.25
CA LEU A 43 10.35 -17.03 11.07
C LEU A 43 9.40 -16.03 11.74
N THR A 44 8.35 -15.59 11.04
CA THR A 44 7.33 -14.70 11.60
C THR A 44 6.52 -15.39 12.68
N LYS A 45 6.09 -16.65 12.46
CA LYS A 45 5.34 -17.46 13.42
C LYS A 45 6.13 -17.72 14.69
N GLU A 46 7.44 -17.94 14.56
CA GLU A 46 8.37 -18.17 15.66
C GLU A 46 8.87 -16.86 16.29
N MET A 47 8.36 -15.69 15.84
CA MET A 47 8.77 -14.36 16.30
C MET A 47 10.28 -14.10 16.20
N LYS A 48 10.97 -14.75 15.26
CA LYS A 48 12.42 -14.62 15.03
C LYS A 48 12.73 -13.36 14.20
N PHE A 49 12.29 -12.19 14.66
CA PHE A 49 12.47 -10.92 13.94
C PHE A 49 13.94 -10.54 13.75
N LYS A 50 14.82 -10.93 14.69
CA LYS A 50 16.27 -10.73 14.53
C LYS A 50 16.81 -11.42 13.28
N ALA A 51 16.42 -12.68 13.05
CA ALA A 51 16.81 -13.41 11.85
C ALA A 51 16.28 -12.76 10.57
N GLN A 52 15.02 -12.33 10.57
CA GLN A 52 14.45 -11.59 9.42
C GLN A 52 15.23 -10.30 9.13
N THR A 53 15.59 -9.53 10.16
CA THR A 53 16.41 -8.32 9.99
C THR A 53 17.82 -8.63 9.45
N MET A 54 18.45 -9.70 9.93
CA MET A 54 19.76 -10.16 9.46
C MET A 54 19.74 -10.64 8.00
N ILE A 55 18.58 -11.06 7.49
CA ILE A 55 18.38 -11.39 6.08
C ILE A 55 18.10 -10.12 5.27
N GLN A 56 17.23 -9.26 5.78
CA GLN A 56 16.75 -8.11 5.03
C GLN A 56 17.81 -7.04 4.82
N ILE A 57 18.60 -6.73 5.85
CA ILE A 57 19.62 -5.67 5.75
C ILE A 57 20.65 -5.96 4.65
N PRO A 58 21.33 -7.12 4.62
CA PRO A 58 22.29 -7.41 3.55
C PRO A 58 21.64 -7.45 2.17
N SER A 59 20.41 -8.00 2.07
CA SER A 59 19.69 -8.08 0.79
C SER A 59 19.43 -6.70 0.20
N VAL A 60 18.96 -5.75 1.04
CA VAL A 60 18.68 -4.37 0.61
C VAL A 60 19.98 -3.62 0.31
N LEU A 61 21.02 -3.78 1.12
CA LEU A 61 22.30 -3.09 0.91
C LEU A 61 22.98 -3.54 -0.38
N ILE A 62 23.11 -4.85 -0.60
CA ILE A 62 23.77 -5.37 -1.81
C ILE A 62 22.95 -5.05 -3.06
N GLY A 63 21.61 -5.25 -2.99
CA GLY A 63 20.71 -4.86 -4.08
C GLY A 63 20.78 -3.36 -4.38
N GLY A 64 20.77 -2.52 -3.33
CA GLY A 64 20.88 -1.07 -3.44
C GLY A 64 22.20 -0.61 -4.05
N CYS A 65 23.31 -1.16 -3.62
CA CYS A 65 24.62 -0.87 -4.19
C CYS A 65 24.67 -1.20 -5.69
N LEU A 66 24.17 -2.37 -6.09
CA LEU A 66 24.07 -2.71 -7.51
C LEU A 66 23.18 -1.73 -8.27
N GLY A 67 22.03 -1.38 -7.71
CA GLY A 67 21.13 -0.42 -8.34
C GLY A 67 21.77 0.94 -8.58
N ILE A 68 22.53 1.45 -7.60
CA ILE A 68 23.27 2.70 -7.71
C ILE A 68 24.37 2.60 -8.78
N LEU A 69 25.15 1.51 -8.79
CA LEU A 69 26.18 1.29 -9.80
C LEU A 69 25.60 1.24 -11.22
N LEU A 70 24.52 0.50 -11.42
CA LEU A 70 23.85 0.42 -12.73
C LEU A 70 23.24 1.75 -13.15
N ALA A 71 22.70 2.53 -12.21
CA ALA A 71 22.19 3.88 -12.50
C ALA A 71 23.32 4.82 -12.92
N TYR A 72 24.48 4.74 -12.26
CA TYR A 72 25.68 5.50 -12.62
C TYR A 72 26.19 5.14 -14.03
N TRP A 73 26.10 3.87 -14.42
CA TRP A 73 26.46 3.41 -15.77
C TRP A 73 25.41 3.72 -16.84
N GLY A 74 24.31 4.40 -16.48
CA GLY A 74 23.31 4.87 -17.43
C GLY A 74 22.24 3.85 -17.83
N TYR A 75 22.09 2.73 -17.08
CA TYR A 75 21.06 1.71 -17.36
C TYR A 75 19.62 2.18 -17.11
N GLY A 76 19.41 3.41 -16.59
CA GLY A 76 18.09 4.00 -16.40
C GLY A 76 17.14 3.13 -15.59
N VAL A 77 15.97 2.83 -16.15
CA VAL A 77 14.93 2.03 -15.46
C VAL A 77 15.41 0.61 -15.13
N TRP A 78 16.30 0.04 -15.92
CA TRP A 78 16.82 -1.31 -15.71
C TRP A 78 17.62 -1.44 -14.40
N SER A 79 18.22 -0.35 -13.92
CA SER A 79 18.90 -0.34 -12.62
C SER A 79 17.97 -0.72 -11.48
N ILE A 80 16.71 -0.24 -11.50
CA ILE A 80 15.70 -0.54 -10.50
C ILE A 80 15.24 -2.01 -10.60
N VAL A 81 15.09 -2.52 -11.84
CA VAL A 81 14.68 -3.90 -12.07
C VAL A 81 15.72 -4.87 -11.52
N TRP A 82 16.99 -4.68 -11.86
CA TRP A 82 18.08 -5.53 -11.40
C TRP A 82 18.33 -5.40 -9.89
N MET A 83 18.22 -4.19 -9.34
CA MET A 83 18.25 -3.96 -7.89
C MET A 83 17.24 -4.84 -7.16
N ASN A 84 15.97 -4.84 -7.61
CA ASN A 84 14.93 -5.63 -6.98
C ASN A 84 15.13 -7.13 -7.15
N LEU A 85 15.52 -7.59 -8.34
CA LEU A 85 15.79 -9.00 -8.60
C LEU A 85 16.94 -9.51 -7.72
N LEU A 86 18.04 -8.77 -7.63
CA LEU A 86 19.18 -9.16 -6.80
C LEU A 86 18.79 -9.18 -5.31
N ASN A 87 18.07 -8.17 -4.85
CA ASN A 87 17.55 -8.13 -3.47
C ASN A 87 16.77 -9.42 -3.15
N ILE A 88 15.81 -9.80 -4.01
CA ILE A 88 14.98 -11.00 -3.81
C ILE A 88 15.82 -12.28 -3.91
N CYS A 89 16.79 -12.37 -4.82
CA CYS A 89 17.70 -13.50 -4.92
C CYS A 89 18.53 -13.69 -3.65
N ILE A 90 19.16 -12.61 -3.15
CA ILE A 90 19.95 -12.66 -1.92
C ILE A 90 19.05 -13.01 -0.73
N SER A 91 17.89 -12.38 -0.63
CA SER A 91 16.91 -12.70 0.40
C SER A 91 16.53 -14.19 0.38
N THR A 92 16.30 -14.75 -0.80
CA THR A 92 16.01 -16.19 -0.95
C THR A 92 17.14 -17.05 -0.45
N ILE A 93 18.38 -16.78 -0.88
CA ILE A 93 19.57 -17.54 -0.46
C ILE A 93 19.73 -17.48 1.06
N LEU A 94 19.63 -16.29 1.66
CA LEU A 94 19.76 -16.12 3.10
C LEU A 94 18.65 -16.79 3.90
N HIS A 95 17.40 -16.79 3.41
CA HIS A 95 16.31 -17.53 4.04
C HIS A 95 16.59 -19.05 4.04
N TRP A 96 17.10 -19.58 2.92
CA TRP A 96 17.46 -20.99 2.83
C TRP A 96 18.66 -21.35 3.71
N TYR A 97 19.58 -20.42 3.92
CA TYR A 97 20.71 -20.62 4.81
C TYR A 97 20.32 -20.56 6.29
N MET A 98 19.50 -19.57 6.68
CA MET A 98 19.18 -19.30 8.08
C MET A 98 17.98 -20.12 8.61
N SER A 99 17.11 -20.64 7.74
CA SER A 99 15.98 -21.46 8.13
C SER A 99 16.36 -22.94 8.11
N PRO A 100 16.10 -23.69 9.20
CA PRO A 100 16.31 -25.13 9.23
C PRO A 100 15.26 -25.91 8.43
N TRP A 101 14.14 -25.28 8.10
CA TRP A 101 13.06 -25.93 7.37
C TRP A 101 13.45 -26.25 5.93
N ARG A 102 13.13 -27.49 5.50
CA ARG A 102 13.32 -27.94 4.12
C ARG A 102 12.00 -28.55 3.61
N PRO A 103 11.65 -28.35 2.35
CA PRO A 103 10.45 -28.95 1.76
C PRO A 103 10.60 -30.46 1.66
N ILE A 104 9.53 -31.17 2.01
CA ILE A 104 9.37 -32.60 1.81
C ILE A 104 8.45 -32.80 0.61
N PHE A 105 8.82 -33.65 -0.34
CA PHE A 105 8.03 -33.95 -1.54
C PHE A 105 6.88 -34.92 -1.23
N ILE A 106 5.99 -34.52 -0.32
CA ILE A 106 4.77 -35.26 0.01
C ILE A 106 3.59 -34.39 -0.41
N PHE A 107 2.73 -34.92 -1.28
CA PHE A 107 1.52 -34.23 -1.71
C PHE A 107 0.28 -34.88 -1.10
N ASP A 108 -0.32 -34.20 -0.11
CA ASP A 108 -1.61 -34.58 0.45
C ASP A 108 -2.73 -33.76 -0.21
N ARG A 109 -3.53 -34.43 -1.04
CA ARG A 109 -4.65 -33.82 -1.77
C ARG A 109 -5.72 -33.21 -0.85
N LYS A 110 -5.94 -33.78 0.35
CA LYS A 110 -6.93 -33.30 1.32
C LYS A 110 -6.46 -31.97 1.92
N GLN A 111 -5.21 -31.92 2.37
CA GLN A 111 -4.60 -30.70 2.91
C GLN A 111 -4.47 -29.60 1.84
N PHE A 112 -4.05 -29.97 0.64
CA PHE A 112 -3.98 -29.03 -0.48
C PHE A 112 -5.35 -28.40 -0.77
N ARG A 113 -6.42 -29.19 -0.87
CA ARG A 113 -7.78 -28.68 -1.14
C ARG A 113 -8.27 -27.76 -0.02
N HIS A 114 -7.96 -28.08 1.24
CA HIS A 114 -8.31 -27.27 2.40
C HIS A 114 -7.63 -25.90 2.34
N HIS A 115 -6.31 -25.87 2.18
CA HIS A 115 -5.54 -24.63 2.14
C HIS A 115 -5.80 -23.82 0.87
N PHE A 116 -5.97 -24.47 -0.28
CA PHE A 116 -6.29 -23.80 -1.53
C PHE A 116 -7.65 -23.09 -1.46
N ARG A 117 -8.67 -23.75 -0.90
CA ARG A 117 -10.02 -23.17 -0.75
C ARG A 117 -10.03 -21.90 0.11
N PHE A 118 -9.15 -21.81 1.09
CA PHE A 118 -8.97 -20.62 1.89
C PHE A 118 -8.09 -19.59 1.16
N GLY A 119 -6.94 -20.03 0.67
CA GLY A 119 -5.91 -19.18 0.10
C GLY A 119 -6.36 -18.40 -1.14
N TYR A 120 -7.07 -19.04 -2.10
CA TYR A 120 -7.49 -18.33 -3.31
C TYR A 120 -8.48 -17.19 -3.01
N LYS A 121 -9.36 -17.37 -2.01
CA LYS A 121 -10.31 -16.32 -1.59
C LYS A 121 -9.57 -15.13 -0.97
N MET A 122 -8.59 -15.41 -0.12
CA MET A 122 -7.76 -14.37 0.49
C MET A 122 -6.92 -13.63 -0.56
N THR A 123 -6.34 -14.37 -1.51
CA THR A 123 -5.57 -13.79 -2.61
C THR A 123 -6.44 -12.89 -3.50
N LEU A 124 -7.62 -13.36 -3.89
CA LEU A 124 -8.54 -12.57 -4.71
C LEU A 124 -9.00 -11.28 -3.99
N SER A 125 -9.34 -11.40 -2.71
CA SER A 125 -9.68 -10.24 -1.88
C SER A 125 -8.51 -9.25 -1.77
N GLY A 126 -7.29 -9.74 -1.52
CA GLY A 126 -6.09 -8.91 -1.46
C GLY A 126 -5.75 -8.24 -2.79
N MET A 127 -5.95 -8.93 -3.91
CA MET A 127 -5.78 -8.34 -5.25
C MET A 127 -6.76 -7.19 -5.49
N LEU A 128 -8.05 -7.38 -5.18
CA LEU A 128 -9.07 -6.33 -5.30
C LEU A 128 -8.75 -5.11 -4.43
N ASP A 129 -8.31 -5.34 -3.20
CA ASP A 129 -7.90 -4.27 -2.30
C ASP A 129 -6.67 -3.51 -2.82
N THR A 130 -5.69 -4.25 -3.36
CA THR A 130 -4.48 -3.66 -3.95
C THR A 130 -4.81 -2.85 -5.20
N LEU A 131 -5.66 -3.36 -6.09
CA LEU A 131 -6.12 -2.64 -7.27
C LEU A 131 -6.83 -1.34 -6.88
N TYR A 132 -7.73 -1.39 -5.89
CA TYR A 132 -8.43 -0.20 -5.44
C TYR A 132 -7.50 0.83 -4.78
N LYS A 133 -6.55 0.39 -3.95
CA LYS A 133 -5.56 1.28 -3.33
C LYS A 133 -4.70 2.01 -4.35
N ASN A 134 -4.41 1.36 -5.47
CA ASN A 134 -3.58 1.93 -6.54
C ASN A 134 -4.39 2.52 -7.69
N ILE A 135 -5.72 2.71 -7.52
CA ILE A 135 -6.58 3.13 -8.63
C ILE A 135 -6.18 4.49 -9.23
N TYR A 136 -5.78 5.45 -8.39
CA TYR A 136 -5.27 6.75 -8.86
C TYR A 136 -3.99 6.59 -9.66
N THR A 137 -3.02 5.81 -9.17
CA THR A 137 -1.78 5.49 -9.86
C THR A 137 -2.04 4.84 -11.22
N ILE A 138 -2.99 3.90 -11.29
CA ILE A 138 -3.37 3.21 -12.53
C ILE A 138 -3.98 4.21 -13.53
N ILE A 139 -4.90 5.05 -13.09
CA ILE A 139 -5.59 6.00 -13.95
C ILE A 139 -4.64 7.13 -14.40
N ILE A 140 -3.84 7.66 -13.49
CA ILE A 140 -2.84 8.68 -13.85
C ILE A 140 -1.85 8.12 -14.86
N GLY A 141 -1.35 6.90 -14.65
CA GLY A 141 -0.44 6.24 -15.57
C GLY A 141 -1.03 5.96 -16.96
N ARG A 142 -2.36 5.80 -17.06
CA ARG A 142 -3.05 5.55 -18.34
C ARG A 142 -3.34 6.83 -19.12
N TYR A 143 -3.77 7.89 -18.44
CA TYR A 143 -4.33 9.09 -19.08
C TYR A 143 -3.39 10.28 -19.07
N PHE A 144 -2.33 10.29 -18.26
CA PHE A 144 -1.42 11.39 -18.11
C PHE A 144 0.03 11.00 -18.42
N ALA A 145 0.92 12.01 -18.52
CA ALA A 145 2.33 11.77 -18.80
C ALA A 145 3.04 11.01 -17.64
N ALA A 146 4.03 10.20 -17.98
CA ALA A 146 4.80 9.43 -17.00
C ALA A 146 5.47 10.32 -15.92
N ALA A 147 5.87 11.54 -16.29
CA ALA A 147 6.41 12.51 -15.34
C ALA A 147 5.37 12.90 -14.26
N GLN A 148 4.12 13.12 -14.66
CA GLN A 148 3.03 13.46 -13.73
C GLN A 148 2.72 12.30 -12.78
N LEU A 149 2.75 11.07 -13.29
CA LEU A 149 2.66 9.86 -12.44
C LEU A 149 3.81 9.81 -11.43
N GLY A 150 5.03 10.13 -11.87
CA GLY A 150 6.20 10.20 -11.00
C GLY A 150 6.02 11.22 -9.87
N PHE A 151 5.59 12.45 -10.21
CA PHE A 151 5.32 13.50 -9.22
C PHE A 151 4.23 13.12 -8.24
N TYR A 152 3.12 12.55 -8.72
CA TYR A 152 2.03 12.05 -7.87
C TYR A 152 2.51 10.94 -6.93
N SER A 153 3.17 9.91 -7.45
CA SER A 153 3.62 8.77 -6.65
C SER A 153 4.62 9.16 -5.55
N ARG A 154 5.51 10.12 -5.82
CA ARG A 154 6.43 10.64 -4.80
C ARG A 154 5.71 11.49 -3.76
N ALA A 155 4.83 12.37 -4.19
CA ALA A 155 4.00 13.16 -3.28
C ALA A 155 3.13 12.26 -2.38
N GLU A 156 2.50 11.24 -2.94
CA GLU A 156 1.70 10.25 -2.20
C GLU A 156 2.55 9.47 -1.20
N SER A 157 3.69 8.94 -1.62
CA SER A 157 4.58 8.18 -0.73
C SER A 157 5.02 9.01 0.48
N LEU A 158 5.43 10.26 0.26
CA LEU A 158 5.87 11.14 1.34
C LEU A 158 4.73 11.56 2.27
N SER A 159 3.55 11.89 1.73
CA SER A 159 2.39 12.28 2.54
C SER A 159 1.83 11.13 3.39
N GLN A 160 1.96 9.89 2.91
CA GLN A 160 1.49 8.70 3.62
C GLN A 160 2.42 8.24 4.76
N LEU A 161 3.70 8.63 4.77
CA LEU A 161 4.64 8.22 5.82
C LEU A 161 4.13 8.53 7.22
N PRO A 162 3.82 9.79 7.61
CA PRO A 162 3.34 10.10 8.94
C PRO A 162 2.00 9.44 9.25
N VAL A 163 1.08 9.41 8.26
CA VAL A 163 -0.24 8.79 8.41
C VAL A 163 -0.12 7.30 8.73
N ASN A 164 0.76 6.59 8.03
CA ASN A 164 0.97 5.16 8.25
C ASN A 164 1.62 4.87 9.60
N ILE A 165 2.61 5.66 10.02
CA ILE A 165 3.30 5.49 11.31
C ILE A 165 2.31 5.70 12.46
N ILE A 166 1.55 6.79 12.44
CA ILE A 166 0.57 7.12 13.47
C ILE A 166 -0.54 6.05 13.49
N SER A 167 -1.10 5.71 12.34
CA SER A 167 -2.18 4.72 12.22
C SER A 167 -1.73 3.32 12.67
N ALA A 168 -0.52 2.88 12.31
CA ALA A 168 0.01 1.58 12.70
C ALA A 168 0.21 1.49 14.23
N SER A 169 0.73 2.56 14.85
CA SER A 169 0.95 2.62 16.29
C SER A 169 -0.37 2.55 17.07
N ILE A 170 -1.37 3.29 16.63
CA ILE A 170 -2.68 3.33 17.27
C ILE A 170 -3.46 2.03 17.04
N ASN A 171 -3.44 1.46 15.84
CA ASN A 171 -4.16 0.22 15.52
C ASN A 171 -3.69 -0.98 16.37
N LYS A 172 -2.41 -1.05 16.73
CA LYS A 172 -1.88 -2.11 17.60
C LYS A 172 -2.56 -2.16 18.95
N VAL A 173 -2.97 -1.02 19.49
CA VAL A 173 -3.61 -0.90 20.82
C VAL A 173 -5.14 -0.87 20.70
N THR A 174 -5.65 -0.23 19.66
CA THR A 174 -7.08 0.06 19.52
C THR A 174 -7.92 -1.20 19.28
N TYR A 175 -7.46 -2.11 18.42
CA TYR A 175 -8.24 -3.29 18.07
C TYR A 175 -8.46 -4.23 19.27
N PRO A 176 -7.45 -4.63 20.05
CA PRO A 176 -7.65 -5.42 21.26
C PRO A 176 -8.54 -4.70 22.29
N MET A 177 -8.31 -3.39 22.49
CA MET A 177 -9.08 -2.59 23.46
C MET A 177 -10.56 -2.52 23.08
N PHE A 178 -10.89 -2.30 21.81
CA PHE A 178 -12.28 -2.30 21.34
C PHE A 178 -12.95 -3.67 21.48
N SER A 179 -12.21 -4.77 21.25
CA SER A 179 -12.75 -6.12 21.43
C SER A 179 -13.11 -6.42 22.88
N MET A 180 -12.35 -5.86 23.85
CA MET A 180 -12.63 -6.04 25.30
C MET A 180 -13.87 -5.29 25.78
N ILE A 181 -14.24 -4.18 25.11
CA ILE A 181 -15.38 -3.33 25.49
C ILE A 181 -16.51 -3.36 24.45
N ALA A 182 -16.53 -4.37 23.59
CA ALA A 182 -17.45 -4.47 22.45
C ALA A 182 -18.93 -4.50 22.87
N GLU A 183 -19.23 -5.03 24.06
CA GLU A 183 -20.59 -5.16 24.61
C GLU A 183 -21.10 -3.89 25.28
N ASP A 184 -20.19 -3.00 25.71
CA ASP A 184 -20.53 -1.71 26.33
C ASP A 184 -20.54 -0.58 25.30
N ASP A 185 -21.71 -0.32 24.72
CA ASP A 185 -21.89 0.70 23.67
C ASP A 185 -21.54 2.11 24.13
N VAL A 186 -21.77 2.46 25.38
CA VAL A 186 -21.50 3.81 25.93
C VAL A 186 -19.98 4.00 26.05
N ARG A 187 -19.32 3.02 26.65
CA ARG A 187 -17.87 3.04 26.83
C ARG A 187 -17.14 2.96 25.48
N LEU A 188 -17.62 2.12 24.56
CA LEU A 188 -17.07 2.00 23.21
C LEU A 188 -17.13 3.33 22.46
N LYS A 189 -18.27 4.04 22.49
CA LYS A 189 -18.42 5.38 21.87
C LYS A 189 -17.49 6.41 22.50
N MET A 190 -17.36 6.41 23.82
CA MET A 190 -16.48 7.34 24.54
C MET A 190 -15.00 7.13 24.16
N VAL A 191 -14.54 5.88 24.21
CA VAL A 191 -13.16 5.52 23.89
C VAL A 191 -12.87 5.82 22.43
N TYR A 192 -13.79 5.49 21.53
CA TYR A 192 -13.70 5.81 20.12
C TYR A 192 -13.53 7.32 19.88
N LYS A 193 -14.37 8.15 20.51
CA LYS A 193 -14.30 9.62 20.37
C LYS A 193 -12.94 10.14 20.84
N LYS A 194 -12.44 9.68 21.99
CA LYS A 194 -11.11 10.06 22.51
C LYS A 194 -9.98 9.67 21.55
N LEU A 195 -10.04 8.47 20.99
CA LEU A 195 -9.05 8.02 20.00
C LEU A 195 -9.07 8.87 18.74
N MET A 196 -10.26 9.19 18.22
CA MET A 196 -10.38 10.09 17.07
C MET A 196 -9.79 11.47 17.33
N GLN A 197 -10.06 12.01 18.50
CA GLN A 197 -9.49 13.31 18.91
C GLN A 197 -7.96 13.23 18.99
N GLN A 198 -7.40 12.18 19.58
CA GLN A 198 -5.95 12.00 19.66
C GLN A 198 -5.29 11.82 18.29
N VAL A 199 -5.89 11.00 17.42
CA VAL A 199 -5.37 10.81 16.08
C VAL A 199 -5.35 12.11 15.30
N LEU A 200 -6.45 12.88 15.34
CA LEU A 200 -6.52 14.18 14.67
C LEU A 200 -5.54 15.18 15.29
N PHE A 201 -5.42 15.21 16.61
CA PHE A 201 -4.52 16.10 17.33
C PHE A 201 -3.05 15.93 16.91
N TRP A 202 -2.60 14.70 16.67
CA TRP A 202 -1.23 14.46 16.22
C TRP A 202 -1.09 14.55 14.69
N ASN A 203 -2.05 14.01 13.93
CA ASN A 203 -1.93 13.91 12.49
C ASN A 203 -2.12 15.26 11.79
N ALA A 204 -3.06 16.09 12.24
CA ALA A 204 -3.35 17.36 11.58
C ALA A 204 -2.19 18.36 11.66
N PRO A 205 -1.58 18.66 12.84
CA PRO A 205 -0.44 19.59 12.89
C PRO A 205 0.76 19.12 12.07
N ILE A 206 1.07 17.81 12.11
CA ILE A 206 2.19 17.23 11.35
C ILE A 206 1.96 17.42 9.85
N LEU A 207 0.78 17.06 9.34
CA LEU A 207 0.49 17.18 7.91
C LEU A 207 0.34 18.63 7.44
N ILE A 208 -0.20 19.52 8.27
CA ILE A 208 -0.24 20.95 7.98
C ILE A 208 1.19 21.51 7.91
N LEU A 209 2.04 21.19 8.89
CA LEU A 209 3.44 21.61 8.89
C LEU A 209 4.16 21.12 7.64
N LEU A 210 3.99 19.84 7.28
CA LEU A 210 4.57 19.26 6.07
C LEU A 210 4.07 19.95 4.80
N ALA A 211 2.78 20.32 4.74
CA ALA A 211 2.23 21.07 3.61
C ALA A 211 2.80 22.50 3.51
N LEU A 212 3.06 23.16 4.63
CA LEU A 212 3.66 24.50 4.67
C LEU A 212 5.13 24.49 4.25
N ILE A 213 5.90 23.49 4.71
CA ILE A 213 7.32 23.35 4.38
C ILE A 213 7.55 22.50 3.10
N ALA A 214 6.50 22.22 2.33
CA ALA A 214 6.54 21.30 1.19
C ALA A 214 7.64 21.66 0.18
N HIS A 215 7.79 22.93 -0.16
CA HIS A 215 8.78 23.38 -1.13
C HIS A 215 10.22 23.09 -0.66
N PRO A 216 10.71 23.62 0.47
CA PRO A 216 12.06 23.33 0.93
C PRO A 216 12.28 21.86 1.26
N LEU A 217 11.25 21.14 1.73
CA LEU A 217 11.34 19.72 2.02
C LEU A 217 11.60 18.88 0.75
N ILE A 218 10.83 19.13 -0.32
CA ILE A 218 10.97 18.39 -1.58
C ILE A 218 12.30 18.76 -2.26
N GLN A 219 12.69 20.03 -2.24
CA GLN A 219 13.97 20.47 -2.79
C GLN A 219 15.15 19.80 -2.09
N LEU A 220 15.13 19.72 -0.76
CA LEU A 220 16.19 19.10 0.04
C LEU A 220 16.26 17.59 -0.15
N LEU A 221 15.11 16.89 -0.17
CA LEU A 221 15.06 15.44 -0.23
C LEU A 221 15.20 14.87 -1.65
N LEU A 222 14.65 15.57 -2.66
CA LEU A 222 14.47 15.03 -4.00
C LEU A 222 15.11 15.90 -5.10
N THR A 223 15.64 17.06 -4.81
CA THR A 223 16.20 18.02 -5.76
C THR A 223 15.17 18.86 -6.53
N ASP A 224 15.64 19.91 -7.25
CA ASP A 224 14.78 20.86 -7.99
C ASP A 224 13.91 20.21 -9.05
N LYS A 225 14.34 19.10 -9.62
CA LYS A 225 13.58 18.33 -10.62
C LYS A 225 12.19 17.91 -10.12
N TRP A 226 12.02 17.80 -8.81
CA TRP A 226 10.79 17.32 -8.18
C TRP A 226 9.88 18.44 -7.66
N ILE A 227 10.26 19.71 -7.82
CA ILE A 227 9.45 20.88 -7.41
C ILE A 227 8.01 20.81 -7.96
N PRO A 228 7.74 20.34 -9.21
CA PRO A 228 6.36 20.19 -9.69
C PRO A 228 5.48 19.24 -8.86
N SER A 229 6.05 18.41 -7.97
CA SER A 229 5.28 17.57 -7.05
C SER A 229 4.80 18.30 -5.79
N VAL A 230 5.28 19.51 -5.51
CA VAL A 230 4.91 20.31 -4.31
C VAL A 230 3.40 20.50 -4.17
N PRO A 231 2.66 21.01 -5.19
CA PRO A 231 1.22 21.20 -5.04
C PRO A 231 0.48 19.88 -4.86
N TYR A 232 0.95 18.77 -5.47
CA TYR A 232 0.36 17.45 -5.27
C TYR A 232 0.54 17.00 -3.82
N PHE A 233 1.75 17.19 -3.27
CA PHE A 233 2.06 16.84 -1.88
C PHE A 233 1.21 17.66 -0.89
N GLN A 234 1.03 18.96 -1.13
CA GLN A 234 0.20 19.80 -0.28
C GLN A 234 -1.25 19.33 -0.24
N ILE A 235 -1.86 19.05 -1.39
CA ILE A 235 -3.25 18.55 -1.47
C ILE A 235 -3.37 17.18 -0.80
N LEU A 236 -2.41 16.28 -1.00
CA LEU A 236 -2.40 14.95 -0.41
C LEU A 236 -2.18 14.98 1.10
N CYS A 237 -1.38 15.91 1.63
CA CYS A 237 -1.27 16.14 3.07
C CYS A 237 -2.61 16.56 3.68
N LEU A 238 -3.34 17.49 3.05
CA LEU A 238 -4.66 17.90 3.52
C LEU A 238 -5.67 16.73 3.48
N ALA A 239 -5.66 15.92 2.42
CA ALA A 239 -6.47 14.70 2.35
C ALA A 239 -6.10 13.68 3.43
N GLY A 240 -4.82 13.55 3.73
CA GLY A 240 -4.27 12.63 4.73
C GLY A 240 -4.71 12.92 6.16
N ILE A 241 -5.06 14.17 6.49
CA ILE A 241 -5.58 14.55 7.82
C ILE A 241 -6.82 13.74 8.17
N LEU A 242 -7.70 13.52 7.19
CA LEU A 242 -9.00 12.88 7.40
C LEU A 242 -8.96 11.36 7.20
N TYR A 243 -7.89 10.82 6.63
CA TYR A 243 -7.75 9.40 6.34
C TYR A 243 -7.96 8.48 7.56
N PRO A 244 -7.35 8.75 8.74
CA PRO A 244 -7.54 7.92 9.91
C PRO A 244 -9.00 7.83 10.37
N LEU A 245 -9.76 8.92 10.28
CA LEU A 245 -11.19 8.93 10.64
C LEU A 245 -11.98 7.89 9.87
N HIS A 246 -11.67 7.76 8.58
CA HIS A 246 -12.31 6.78 7.72
C HIS A 246 -11.98 5.34 8.12
N ALA A 247 -10.71 5.04 8.37
CA ALA A 247 -10.26 3.70 8.74
C ALA A 247 -10.89 3.22 10.07
N TYR A 248 -11.01 4.12 11.05
CA TYR A 248 -11.56 3.77 12.35
C TYR A 248 -13.09 3.63 12.36
N ASN A 249 -13.82 4.44 11.58
CA ASN A 249 -15.27 4.29 11.41
C ASN A 249 -15.64 2.88 10.94
N LEU A 250 -14.84 2.31 10.06
CA LEU A 250 -15.05 0.96 9.54
C LEU A 250 -14.68 -0.15 10.56
N ASN A 251 -13.71 0.11 11.44
CA ASN A 251 -13.29 -0.87 12.45
C ASN A 251 -14.39 -1.14 13.49
N ILE A 252 -15.20 -0.15 13.85
CA ILE A 252 -16.34 -0.35 14.77
C ILE A 252 -17.33 -1.37 14.23
N LEU A 253 -17.65 -1.34 12.94
CA LEU A 253 -18.56 -2.30 12.33
C LEU A 253 -18.01 -3.73 12.39
N LYS A 254 -16.68 -3.89 12.27
CA LYS A 254 -16.02 -5.19 12.43
C LYS A 254 -16.10 -5.70 13.86
N VAL A 255 -15.83 -4.84 14.84
CA VAL A 255 -15.88 -5.20 16.27
C VAL A 255 -17.30 -5.59 16.70
N LYS A 256 -18.34 -4.91 16.16
CA LYS A 256 -19.75 -5.25 16.42
C LYS A 256 -20.28 -6.46 15.62
N GLY A 257 -19.42 -7.17 14.89
CA GLY A 257 -19.80 -8.33 14.09
C GLY A 257 -20.70 -8.03 12.89
N ARG A 258 -20.90 -6.74 12.54
CA ARG A 258 -21.75 -6.31 11.42
C ARG A 258 -21.00 -6.38 10.08
N SER A 259 -20.38 -7.53 9.79
CA SER A 259 -19.53 -7.74 8.62
C SER A 259 -20.26 -7.52 7.29
N ALA A 260 -21.53 -7.86 7.19
CA ALA A 260 -22.34 -7.65 5.99
C ALA A 260 -22.56 -6.15 5.68
N GLN A 261 -22.83 -5.34 6.71
CA GLN A 261 -22.97 -3.88 6.55
C GLN A 261 -21.62 -3.24 6.20
N PHE A 262 -20.53 -3.69 6.83
CA PHE A 262 -19.18 -3.28 6.49
C PHE A 262 -18.89 -3.53 5.01
N LEU A 263 -19.12 -4.75 4.52
CA LEU A 263 -18.87 -5.11 3.12
C LEU A 263 -19.71 -4.27 2.15
N LYS A 264 -21.00 -4.09 2.45
CA LYS A 264 -21.90 -3.27 1.62
C LYS A 264 -21.40 -1.83 1.49
N LEU A 265 -21.03 -1.20 2.60
CA LEU A 265 -20.49 0.17 2.61
C LEU A 265 -19.15 0.28 1.87
N GLU A 266 -18.26 -0.68 2.06
CA GLU A 266 -16.98 -0.75 1.35
C GLU A 266 -17.18 -0.86 -0.16
N VAL A 267 -18.06 -1.76 -0.63
CA VAL A 267 -18.35 -1.94 -2.05
C VAL A 267 -18.94 -0.68 -2.65
N ILE A 268 -19.97 -0.09 -2.00
CA ILE A 268 -20.61 1.14 -2.48
C ILE A 268 -19.59 2.27 -2.61
N LYS A 269 -18.74 2.47 -1.59
CA LYS A 269 -17.68 3.49 -1.63
C LYS A 269 -16.68 3.25 -2.76
N LYS A 270 -16.22 2.00 -2.92
CA LYS A 270 -15.27 1.65 -3.99
C LYS A 270 -15.87 1.91 -5.37
N VAL A 271 -17.12 1.52 -5.59
CA VAL A 271 -17.82 1.75 -6.86
C VAL A 271 -18.02 3.24 -7.12
N LEU A 272 -18.56 3.99 -6.15
CA LEU A 272 -18.73 5.45 -6.28
C LEU A 272 -17.40 6.18 -6.46
N GLY A 273 -16.36 5.72 -5.76
CA GLY A 273 -14.99 6.25 -5.90
C GLY A 273 -14.46 6.09 -7.33
N VAL A 274 -14.57 4.89 -7.91
CA VAL A 274 -14.12 4.61 -9.28
C VAL A 274 -14.93 5.41 -10.32
N LEU A 275 -16.25 5.43 -10.19
CA LEU A 275 -17.12 6.20 -11.10
C LEU A 275 -16.78 7.70 -11.06
N GLY A 276 -16.63 8.25 -9.87
CA GLY A 276 -16.27 9.67 -9.72
C GLY A 276 -14.89 10.00 -10.27
N ILE A 277 -13.89 9.11 -10.09
CA ILE A 277 -12.57 9.28 -10.71
C ILE A 277 -12.70 9.37 -12.23
N LEU A 278 -13.44 8.45 -12.85
CA LEU A 278 -13.63 8.43 -14.32
C LEU A 278 -14.31 9.71 -14.82
N CYS A 279 -15.27 10.25 -14.07
CA CYS A 279 -15.93 11.52 -14.41
C CYS A 279 -14.98 12.74 -14.32
N VAL A 280 -13.98 12.67 -13.45
CA VAL A 280 -13.09 13.81 -13.16
C VAL A 280 -11.79 13.76 -13.98
N VAL A 281 -11.45 12.61 -14.60
CA VAL A 281 -10.27 12.50 -15.49
C VAL A 281 -10.17 13.63 -16.52
N PRO A 282 -11.24 14.09 -17.21
CA PRO A 282 -11.17 15.18 -18.18
C PRO A 282 -10.75 16.55 -17.58
N LEU A 283 -10.94 16.74 -16.26
CA LEU A 283 -10.54 17.96 -15.54
C LEU A 283 -9.03 18.02 -15.23
N GLY A 284 -8.26 17.04 -15.71
CA GLY A 284 -6.82 16.99 -15.50
C GLY A 284 -6.41 16.42 -14.13
N ILE A 285 -5.10 16.42 -13.88
CA ILE A 285 -4.54 15.79 -12.67
C ILE A 285 -4.95 16.52 -11.38
N TYR A 286 -5.07 17.84 -11.42
CA TYR A 286 -5.56 18.60 -10.27
C TYR A 286 -7.01 18.28 -9.94
N GLY A 287 -7.87 18.06 -10.96
CA GLY A 287 -9.21 17.58 -10.77
C GLY A 287 -9.26 16.27 -9.98
N LEU A 288 -8.39 15.31 -10.34
CA LEU A 288 -8.26 14.03 -9.61
C LEU A 288 -7.81 14.23 -8.16
N LEU A 289 -6.84 15.10 -7.90
CA LEU A 289 -6.36 15.39 -6.54
C LEU A 289 -7.44 16.05 -5.68
N TYR A 290 -8.15 17.03 -6.21
CA TYR A 290 -9.28 17.66 -5.50
C TYR A 290 -10.42 16.67 -5.28
N TYR A 291 -10.72 15.81 -6.26
CA TYR A 291 -11.70 14.76 -6.07
C TYR A 291 -11.29 13.80 -4.94
N GLN A 292 -10.03 13.38 -4.88
CA GLN A 292 -9.50 12.55 -3.79
C GLN A 292 -9.69 13.21 -2.42
N PHE A 293 -9.40 14.51 -2.32
CA PHE A 293 -9.61 15.29 -1.11
C PHE A 293 -11.10 15.35 -0.72
N PHE A 294 -11.99 15.76 -1.64
CA PHE A 294 -13.43 15.85 -1.38
C PHE A 294 -14.05 14.49 -1.09
N PHE A 295 -13.66 13.46 -1.82
CA PHE A 295 -14.16 12.10 -1.59
C PHE A 295 -13.79 11.58 -0.20
N THR A 296 -12.62 11.93 0.31
CA THR A 296 -12.22 11.61 1.70
C THR A 296 -13.13 12.32 2.71
N ILE A 297 -13.50 13.58 2.48
CA ILE A 297 -14.44 14.33 3.36
C ILE A 297 -15.84 13.67 3.35
N VAL A 298 -16.37 13.42 2.18
CA VAL A 298 -17.71 12.84 2.00
C VAL A 298 -17.77 11.42 2.57
N GLY A 299 -16.74 10.61 2.31
CA GLY A 299 -16.63 9.25 2.82
C GLY A 299 -16.66 9.17 4.36
N ASN A 300 -16.13 10.19 5.03
CA ASN A 300 -16.17 10.29 6.50
C ASN A 300 -17.58 10.56 7.02
N ARG A 301 -18.39 11.39 6.35
CA ARG A 301 -19.77 11.65 6.74
C ARG A 301 -20.65 10.40 6.66
N TYR A 302 -20.54 9.63 5.58
CA TYR A 302 -21.31 8.38 5.42
C TYR A 302 -20.88 7.28 6.41
N GLY A 303 -19.61 7.18 6.75
CA GLY A 303 -19.13 6.27 7.79
C GLY A 303 -19.67 6.59 9.18
N ALA A 304 -19.81 7.87 9.51
CA ALA A 304 -20.33 8.32 10.80
C ALA A 304 -21.87 8.09 10.94
N VAL A 305 -22.62 8.09 9.85
CA VAL A 305 -24.08 7.80 9.86
C VAL A 305 -24.35 6.29 10.02
N GLY A 306 -23.52 5.43 9.45
CA GLY A 306 -23.65 3.97 9.59
C GLY A 306 -23.23 3.42 10.97
N SER A 307 -22.59 4.25 11.81
CA SER A 307 -22.18 3.90 13.18
C SER A 307 -23.19 4.35 14.27
N ARG A 308 -24.24 5.04 13.90
CA ARG A 308 -25.40 5.35 14.76
C ARG A 308 -26.38 4.20 14.72
#